data_03c531b737956d6a0a1f06a717622352
#
_entry.id   03c531b737956d6a0a1f06a717622352
#
_cell.length_a   1.000
_cell.length_b   1.000
_cell.length_c   1.000
_cell.angle_alpha   90.00
_cell.angle_beta   90.00
_cell.angle_gamma   90.00
#
_symmetry.space_group_name_H-M   'P 1'
#
loop_
_entity.id
_entity.type
_entity.pdbx_description
1 polymer ?
#
loop_
_entity_poly.entity_id
_entity_poly.type
_entity_poly.pdbx_seq_one_letter_code
_entity_poly.pdbx_strand_id
1 'polypeptide(L)'
;MGGEIPRPNPMFYDRPEKRRGADRAPAPKPKKQAKSVKKPPKPDRARREKKRSQPQKKPSRHLLLKFAALLLAAALLVGGGLYILPVDTFGSHTAYGATQQLPGGCAHVLLIGLDLDAAETSRSDTMMILSVGKGGVKLTSLQRDTGVYIEGYSGLRRLNAAYAYGGEEGLIRTINQNFGFDLSRWATVDYDSFPGIIDALGGVYISGISGDEAAEVNSNMREQLLRKYRAGELGQDEVLEIYYANELKSGGDYTLSGIQALAYSRIRKTDSDYGRTNRQRKLISACVDRLKTFNPVTLIRFFRAVKGGVKTNLTTPELLSLGEKALLAGGVSQTRLPVNGSYTDDGGMFYDVDYKLNRAAFISFVYGKQ
;
A
#
# COMPACT_ATOMS: atom_id res chain seq x y z
N MET A 1 -28.42 28.19 -20.96
CA MET A 1 -28.31 28.21 -19.50
C MET A 1 -26.83 28.07 -19.17
N GLY A 2 -26.20 29.24 -18.84
CA GLY A 2 -24.77 29.28 -18.55
C GLY A 2 -24.52 28.76 -17.15
N GLY A 3 -23.90 27.59 -17.04
CA GLY A 3 -23.39 27.09 -15.77
C GLY A 3 -22.18 27.89 -15.34
N GLU A 4 -22.28 28.59 -14.23
CA GLU A 4 -21.14 29.25 -13.60
C GLU A 4 -20.09 28.20 -13.27
N ILE A 5 -18.88 28.40 -13.79
CA ILE A 5 -17.68 27.63 -13.38
C ILE A 5 -17.49 27.91 -11.87
N PRO A 6 -17.54 26.91 -10.99
CA PRO A 6 -17.35 27.14 -9.57
C PRO A 6 -15.97 27.75 -9.33
N ARG A 7 -15.94 28.90 -8.69
CA ARG A 7 -14.69 29.59 -8.31
C ARG A 7 -13.84 28.63 -7.47
N PRO A 8 -12.53 28.57 -7.68
CA PRO A 8 -11.64 27.72 -6.89
C PRO A 8 -11.79 28.10 -5.40
N ASN A 9 -11.94 27.09 -4.56
CA ASN A 9 -12.17 27.26 -3.13
C ASN A 9 -10.97 27.97 -2.49
N PRO A 10 -11.16 29.15 -1.84
CA PRO A 10 -10.09 29.96 -1.27
C PRO A 10 -9.28 29.24 -0.18
N MET A 11 -9.82 28.18 0.41
CA MET A 11 -9.22 27.42 1.52
C MET A 11 -7.75 27.00 1.29
N PHE A 12 -7.31 26.86 0.02
CA PHE A 12 -5.95 26.41 -0.31
C PHE A 12 -5.08 27.47 -0.98
N TYR A 13 -5.60 28.70 -1.16
CA TYR A 13 -4.84 29.78 -1.79
C TYR A 13 -4.24 30.77 -0.79
N ASP A 14 -4.80 30.88 0.41
CA ASP A 14 -4.21 31.65 1.49
C ASP A 14 -3.15 30.81 2.22
N ARG A 15 -1.94 30.74 1.64
CA ARG A 15 -0.76 30.51 2.47
C ARG A 15 -0.67 31.68 3.44
N PRO A 16 -0.56 31.47 4.76
CA PRO A 16 -0.14 32.53 5.63
C PRO A 16 1.23 33.01 5.13
N GLU A 17 1.28 34.15 4.45
CA GLU A 17 2.53 34.82 4.12
C GLU A 17 3.33 34.92 5.41
N LYS A 18 4.52 34.33 5.43
CA LYS A 18 5.51 34.62 6.45
C LYS A 18 5.68 36.12 6.41
N ARG A 19 5.11 36.83 7.40
CA ARG A 19 5.37 38.25 7.64
C ARG A 19 6.87 38.42 7.57
N ARG A 20 7.35 39.02 6.47
CA ARG A 20 8.73 39.49 6.35
C ARG A 20 8.90 40.52 7.44
N GLY A 21 9.90 40.28 8.25
CA GLY A 21 10.20 40.94 9.47
C GLY A 21 10.13 42.45 9.44
N ALA A 22 9.54 42.97 10.47
CA ALA A 22 9.78 44.29 10.96
C ALA A 22 11.29 44.46 11.24
N ASP A 23 11.79 45.60 10.82
CA ASP A 23 13.14 46.09 10.98
C ASP A 23 13.77 45.74 12.32
N ARG A 24 14.82 44.94 12.29
CA ARG A 24 15.74 44.80 13.42
C ARG A 24 16.81 45.88 13.31
N ALA A 25 16.74 46.82 14.23
CA ALA A 25 17.82 47.75 14.49
C ALA A 25 19.15 47.02 14.74
N PRO A 26 20.32 47.58 14.33
CA PRO A 26 21.61 46.91 14.45
C PRO A 26 22.04 46.74 15.90
N ALA A 27 22.49 45.54 16.23
CA ALA A 27 23.01 45.19 17.54
C ALA A 27 24.29 45.97 17.86
N PRO A 28 24.50 46.44 19.13
CA PRO A 28 25.67 47.16 19.53
C PRO A 28 26.92 46.22 19.56
N LYS A 29 28.06 46.76 19.08
CA LYS A 29 29.38 46.08 19.05
C LYS A 29 29.83 45.70 20.44
N PRO A 30 30.46 44.55 20.67
CA PRO A 30 31.00 44.18 21.98
C PRO A 30 32.24 44.98 22.34
N LYS A 31 32.23 45.57 23.52
CA LYS A 31 33.40 46.23 24.13
C LYS A 31 34.46 45.20 24.50
N LYS A 32 35.68 45.44 24.03
CA LYS A 32 36.88 44.68 24.43
C LYS A 32 37.16 44.90 25.93
N GLN A 33 37.08 43.85 26.73
CA GLN A 33 37.65 43.87 28.08
C GLN A 33 39.00 43.13 28.06
N ALA A 34 39.95 43.79 28.72
CA ALA A 34 41.34 43.41 28.77
C ALA A 34 41.61 42.15 29.59
N LYS A 35 42.57 41.37 29.14
CA LYS A 35 43.11 40.18 29.80
C LYS A 35 43.85 40.56 31.06
N SER A 36 43.52 39.97 32.22
CA SER A 36 44.43 39.81 33.30
C SER A 36 44.76 38.31 33.45
N VAL A 37 45.99 37.98 33.14
CA VAL A 37 46.55 36.65 33.28
C VAL A 37 46.85 36.40 34.75
N LYS A 38 46.19 35.45 35.40
CA LYS A 38 46.60 34.86 36.69
C LYS A 38 47.06 33.43 36.46
N LYS A 39 48.30 33.15 36.91
CA LYS A 39 48.95 31.84 36.91
C LYS A 39 48.13 30.78 37.61
N PRO A 40 48.16 29.51 37.14
CA PRO A 40 47.48 28.41 37.80
C PRO A 40 48.22 28.00 39.10
N PRO A 41 47.49 27.61 40.16
CA PRO A 41 48.05 27.01 41.34
C PRO A 41 48.42 25.54 41.09
N LYS A 42 49.51 25.10 41.78
CA LYS A 42 50.05 23.74 41.73
C LYS A 42 49.04 22.70 42.21
N PRO A 43 49.12 21.46 41.70
CA PRO A 43 48.16 20.41 42.06
C PRO A 43 48.47 19.91 43.51
N ASP A 44 47.41 19.95 44.30
CA ASP A 44 47.43 19.38 45.66
C ASP A 44 47.23 17.85 45.58
N ARG A 45 48.21 17.14 46.12
CA ARG A 45 48.21 15.70 46.27
C ARG A 45 47.42 15.38 47.52
N ALA A 46 46.19 14.89 47.37
CA ALA A 46 45.57 13.95 48.31
C ALA A 46 44.03 14.06 48.25
N ARG A 47 43.41 13.16 47.54
CA ARG A 47 42.28 12.37 47.98
C ARG A 47 41.68 11.58 46.80
N ARG A 48 42.20 10.40 46.55
CA ARG A 48 41.53 9.39 45.76
C ARG A 48 40.28 8.94 46.57
N GLU A 49 39.16 9.59 46.41
CA GLU A 49 37.87 9.01 46.73
C GLU A 49 37.56 7.95 45.65
N LYS A 50 37.62 6.69 46.08
CA LYS A 50 37.08 5.55 45.35
C LYS A 50 35.59 5.81 45.08
N LYS A 51 35.24 6.26 43.88
CA LYS A 51 33.88 6.12 43.37
C LYS A 51 33.56 4.62 43.37
N ARG A 52 32.83 4.16 44.36
CA ARG A 52 32.17 2.85 44.37
C ARG A 52 31.24 2.83 43.18
N SER A 53 31.63 2.15 42.12
CA SER A 53 30.73 1.76 41.05
C SER A 53 29.63 0.91 41.68
N GLN A 54 28.39 1.41 41.63
CA GLN A 54 27.23 0.59 41.93
C GLN A 54 27.24 -0.62 41.01
N PRO A 55 27.08 -1.85 41.52
CA PRO A 55 26.98 -3.01 40.67
C PRO A 55 25.70 -2.88 39.84
N GLN A 56 25.85 -2.75 38.51
CA GLN A 56 24.71 -2.94 37.59
C GLN A 56 24.13 -4.32 37.89
N LYS A 57 22.89 -4.36 38.42
CA LYS A 57 22.15 -5.59 38.60
C LYS A 57 21.99 -6.24 37.22
N LYS A 58 22.76 -7.25 36.92
CA LYS A 58 22.56 -8.13 35.76
C LYS A 58 21.12 -8.63 35.85
N PRO A 59 20.31 -8.55 34.77
CA PRO A 59 18.98 -9.07 34.78
C PRO A 59 19.01 -10.53 35.23
N SER A 60 18.15 -10.89 36.16
CA SER A 60 18.15 -12.23 36.76
C SER A 60 17.98 -13.26 35.66
N ARG A 61 18.78 -14.34 35.66
CA ARG A 61 18.68 -15.45 34.71
C ARG A 61 17.24 -15.95 34.53
N HIS A 62 16.44 -15.85 35.58
CA HIS A 62 15.02 -16.22 35.54
C HIS A 62 14.12 -15.26 34.74
N LEU A 63 14.48 -13.97 34.66
CA LEU A 63 13.74 -13.00 33.83
C LEU A 63 14.07 -13.21 32.35
N LEU A 64 15.31 -13.47 32.01
CA LEU A 64 15.75 -13.82 30.65
C LEU A 64 15.15 -15.16 30.19
N LEU A 65 15.10 -16.18 31.06
CA LEU A 65 14.44 -17.47 30.76
C LEU A 65 12.93 -17.32 30.57
N LYS A 66 12.24 -16.50 31.38
CA LYS A 66 10.81 -16.22 31.20
C LYS A 66 10.54 -15.44 29.92
N PHE A 67 11.41 -14.49 29.54
CA PHE A 67 11.31 -13.77 28.27
C PHE A 67 11.59 -14.68 27.08
N ALA A 68 12.59 -15.55 27.16
CA ALA A 68 12.89 -16.55 26.14
C ALA A 68 11.76 -17.58 26.02
N ALA A 69 11.17 -18.04 27.15
CA ALA A 69 10.02 -18.93 27.14
C ALA A 69 8.77 -18.27 26.58
N LEU A 70 8.54 -16.97 26.87
CA LEU A 70 7.44 -16.19 26.29
C LEU A 70 7.63 -15.99 24.79
N LEU A 71 8.85 -15.69 24.34
CA LEU A 71 9.19 -15.58 22.92
C LEU A 71 9.08 -16.92 22.20
N LEU A 72 9.50 -18.04 22.87
CA LEU A 72 9.36 -19.37 22.33
C LEU A 72 7.88 -19.81 22.28
N ALA A 73 7.08 -19.48 23.30
CA ALA A 73 5.64 -19.72 23.30
C ALA A 73 4.92 -18.85 22.26
N ALA A 74 5.32 -17.60 22.08
CA ALA A 74 4.82 -16.75 21.00
C ALA A 74 5.25 -17.26 19.62
N ALA A 75 6.49 -17.73 19.47
CA ALA A 75 6.99 -18.36 18.26
C ALA A 75 6.31 -19.71 17.99
N LEU A 76 5.98 -20.49 19.03
CA LEU A 76 5.22 -21.74 18.93
C LEU A 76 3.73 -21.49 18.67
N LEU A 77 3.14 -20.42 19.21
CA LEU A 77 1.76 -20.04 18.90
C LEU A 77 1.63 -19.42 17.51
N VAL A 78 2.65 -18.71 17.05
CA VAL A 78 2.71 -18.11 15.71
C VAL A 78 3.27 -19.13 14.70
N GLY A 79 4.26 -19.92 15.07
CA GLY A 79 4.91 -20.88 14.17
C GLY A 79 4.30 -22.30 14.21
N GLY A 80 3.81 -22.77 15.35
CA GLY A 80 3.20 -24.10 15.47
C GLY A 80 1.79 -24.19 14.90
N GLY A 81 1.05 -23.06 14.87
CA GLY A 81 -0.25 -22.99 14.20
C GLY A 81 -0.15 -22.71 12.70
N LEU A 82 0.97 -22.15 12.24
CA LEU A 82 1.18 -21.68 10.86
C LEU A 82 1.90 -22.70 9.95
N TYR A 83 2.67 -23.64 10.54
CA TYR A 83 3.48 -24.59 9.74
C TYR A 83 2.70 -25.76 9.15
N ILE A 84 1.39 -25.88 9.44
CA ILE A 84 0.62 -27.10 9.21
C ILE A 84 -0.33 -27.02 8.00
N LEU A 85 -0.50 -25.85 7.36
CA LEU A 85 -1.42 -25.79 6.22
C LEU A 85 -0.67 -25.72 4.89
N PRO A 86 -0.57 -26.84 4.13
CA PRO A 86 -0.12 -26.77 2.74
C PRO A 86 -1.04 -25.88 1.94
N VAL A 87 -0.51 -25.23 0.88
CA VAL A 87 -1.29 -24.35 -0.02
C VAL A 87 -2.51 -25.07 -0.58
N ASP A 88 -2.44 -26.38 -0.70
CA ASP A 88 -3.48 -27.24 -1.26
C ASP A 88 -4.64 -27.54 -0.29
N THR A 89 -4.54 -27.13 0.98
CA THR A 89 -5.62 -27.28 1.99
C THR A 89 -6.51 -26.03 2.14
N PHE A 90 -6.34 -25.02 1.30
CA PHE A 90 -7.34 -23.97 1.22
C PHE A 90 -8.67 -24.60 0.78
N GLY A 91 -9.72 -24.41 1.62
CA GLY A 91 -11.02 -24.98 1.38
C GLY A 91 -11.52 -24.78 -0.05
N SER A 92 -12.38 -25.65 -0.53
CA SER A 92 -12.95 -25.59 -1.87
C SER A 92 -13.78 -24.31 -2.01
N HIS A 93 -13.17 -23.27 -2.58
CA HIS A 93 -13.91 -22.10 -3.03
C HIS A 93 -14.52 -22.41 -4.40
N THR A 94 -15.71 -21.92 -4.65
CA THR A 94 -16.33 -22.01 -5.97
C THR A 94 -15.48 -21.28 -7.00
N ALA A 95 -14.99 -22.00 -8.01
CA ALA A 95 -14.28 -21.40 -9.13
C ALA A 95 -15.29 -20.88 -10.16
N TYR A 96 -15.80 -19.69 -9.93
CA TYR A 96 -16.86 -19.06 -10.73
C TYR A 96 -16.52 -19.08 -12.22
N GLY A 97 -17.32 -19.80 -13.04
CA GLY A 97 -17.19 -19.83 -14.48
C GLY A 97 -15.84 -20.37 -15.01
N ALA A 98 -15.06 -21.09 -14.21
CA ALA A 98 -13.80 -21.65 -14.65
C ALA A 98 -14.03 -22.76 -15.69
N THR A 99 -13.33 -22.65 -16.82
CA THR A 99 -13.36 -23.61 -17.92
C THR A 99 -12.09 -24.45 -17.99
N GLN A 100 -11.03 -24.02 -17.34
CA GLN A 100 -9.71 -24.65 -17.30
C GLN A 100 -9.11 -24.48 -15.91
N GLN A 101 -8.20 -25.36 -15.53
CA GLN A 101 -7.45 -25.25 -14.27
C GLN A 101 -6.07 -24.63 -14.51
N LEU A 102 -5.61 -23.84 -13.56
CA LEU A 102 -4.23 -23.39 -13.47
C LEU A 102 -3.36 -24.52 -12.86
N PRO A 103 -2.05 -24.54 -13.15
CA PRO A 103 -1.15 -25.50 -12.50
C PRO A 103 -1.20 -25.37 -10.98
N GLY A 104 -1.07 -26.49 -10.25
CA GLY A 104 -1.07 -26.49 -8.79
C GLY A 104 0.17 -25.84 -8.18
N GLY A 105 0.17 -25.68 -6.84
CA GLY A 105 1.32 -25.21 -6.07
C GLY A 105 1.38 -23.70 -5.82
N CYS A 106 0.41 -22.94 -6.31
CA CYS A 106 0.23 -21.52 -6.02
C CYS A 106 -1.20 -21.23 -5.54
N ALA A 107 -1.33 -20.37 -4.55
CA ALA A 107 -2.61 -19.77 -4.19
C ALA A 107 -2.78 -18.45 -4.94
N HIS A 108 -3.95 -18.24 -5.52
CA HIS A 108 -4.30 -17.03 -6.26
C HIS A 108 -5.40 -16.28 -5.53
N VAL A 109 -5.23 -14.95 -5.38
CA VAL A 109 -6.22 -14.05 -4.80
C VAL A 109 -6.39 -12.85 -5.74
N LEU A 110 -7.62 -12.59 -6.18
CA LEU A 110 -7.93 -11.37 -6.91
C LEU A 110 -8.05 -10.20 -5.92
N LEU A 111 -7.12 -9.26 -5.99
CA LEU A 111 -7.15 -8.01 -5.26
C LEU A 111 -7.95 -6.98 -6.08
N ILE A 112 -8.95 -6.38 -5.45
CA ILE A 112 -9.87 -5.43 -6.08
C ILE A 112 -9.84 -4.12 -5.31
N GLY A 113 -9.48 -3.03 -5.99
CA GLY A 113 -9.57 -1.67 -5.46
C GLY A 113 -10.78 -0.96 -6.03
N LEU A 114 -11.67 -0.47 -5.16
CA LEU A 114 -12.88 0.23 -5.54
C LEU A 114 -12.71 1.73 -5.40
N ASP A 115 -13.14 2.45 -6.43
CA ASP A 115 -13.43 3.88 -6.34
C ASP A 115 -14.93 4.02 -6.01
N LEU A 116 -15.20 4.27 -4.74
CA LEU A 116 -16.57 4.53 -4.26
C LEU A 116 -16.89 6.02 -4.47
N ASP A 117 -16.95 6.49 -5.70
CA ASP A 117 -17.64 7.74 -5.95
C ASP A 117 -19.15 7.51 -5.75
N ALA A 118 -19.81 8.46 -5.07
CA ALA A 118 -21.20 8.41 -4.59
C ALA A 118 -22.29 8.20 -5.66
N ALA A 119 -21.95 7.87 -6.89
CA ALA A 119 -22.84 7.50 -7.97
C ALA A 119 -22.91 5.98 -8.05
N GLU A 120 -24.01 5.43 -7.65
CA GLU A 120 -24.60 4.08 -7.70
C GLU A 120 -23.93 2.91 -8.44
N THR A 121 -22.80 3.10 -9.15
CA THR A 121 -22.08 2.04 -9.85
C THR A 121 -20.59 2.07 -9.53
N SER A 122 -20.21 1.42 -8.41
CA SER A 122 -18.81 1.18 -8.08
C SER A 122 -18.12 0.41 -9.21
N ARG A 123 -17.04 0.96 -9.74
CA ARG A 123 -16.18 0.27 -10.71
C ARG A 123 -14.88 -0.16 -10.05
N SER A 124 -14.37 -1.32 -10.42
CA SER A 124 -13.05 -1.75 -9.99
C SER A 124 -11.97 -1.04 -10.81
N ASP A 125 -11.36 -0.01 -10.22
CA ASP A 125 -10.27 0.73 -10.89
C ASP A 125 -8.92 0.03 -10.79
N THR A 126 -8.79 -0.88 -9.83
CA THR A 126 -7.59 -1.71 -9.62
C THR A 126 -7.99 -3.18 -9.55
N MET A 127 -7.38 -4.00 -10.39
CA MET A 127 -7.56 -5.45 -10.39
C MET A 127 -6.19 -6.10 -10.52
N MET A 128 -5.79 -6.91 -9.53
CA MET A 128 -4.50 -7.61 -9.53
C MET A 128 -4.65 -9.03 -9.02
N ILE A 129 -3.99 -9.98 -9.67
CA ILE A 129 -3.90 -11.35 -9.16
C ILE A 129 -2.61 -11.44 -8.33
N LEU A 130 -2.78 -11.65 -7.03
CA LEU A 130 -1.71 -12.01 -6.12
C LEU A 130 -1.56 -13.53 -6.17
N SER A 131 -0.41 -14.01 -6.62
CA SER A 131 -0.08 -15.43 -6.65
C SER A 131 1.06 -15.72 -5.67
N VAL A 132 0.84 -16.63 -4.73
CA VAL A 132 1.79 -16.97 -3.67
C VAL A 132 2.07 -18.46 -3.71
N GLY A 133 3.34 -18.84 -3.90
CA GLY A 133 3.75 -20.24 -4.02
C GLY A 133 5.26 -20.40 -3.84
N LYS A 134 5.79 -21.57 -4.21
CA LYS A 134 7.24 -21.88 -4.11
C LYS A 134 8.13 -20.89 -4.87
N GLY A 135 7.60 -20.26 -5.94
CA GLY A 135 8.29 -19.22 -6.73
C GLY A 135 8.28 -17.82 -6.10
N GLY A 136 7.81 -17.69 -4.86
CA GLY A 136 7.67 -16.42 -4.16
C GLY A 136 6.32 -15.73 -4.37
N VAL A 137 6.30 -14.41 -4.25
CA VAL A 137 5.12 -13.58 -4.49
C VAL A 137 5.16 -13.04 -5.92
N LYS A 138 4.10 -13.28 -6.67
CA LYS A 138 3.91 -12.77 -8.02
C LYS A 138 2.67 -11.88 -8.07
N LEU A 139 2.78 -10.72 -8.69
CA LEU A 139 1.69 -9.76 -8.81
C LEU A 139 1.41 -9.50 -10.29
N THR A 140 0.21 -9.87 -10.75
CA THR A 140 -0.23 -9.67 -12.13
C THR A 140 -1.36 -8.65 -12.16
N SER A 141 -1.11 -7.46 -12.73
CA SER A 141 -2.17 -6.46 -12.92
C SER A 141 -3.02 -6.81 -14.13
N LEU A 142 -4.34 -6.71 -13.98
CA LEU A 142 -5.29 -6.78 -15.08
C LEU A 142 -5.68 -5.35 -15.46
N GLN A 143 -5.49 -5.00 -16.74
CA GLN A 143 -5.81 -3.66 -17.22
C GLN A 143 -7.34 -3.50 -17.30
N ARG A 144 -7.85 -2.43 -16.68
CA ARG A 144 -9.29 -2.18 -16.54
C ARG A 144 -10.02 -2.00 -17.87
N ASP A 145 -9.29 -1.47 -18.88
CA ASP A 145 -9.84 -1.19 -20.21
C ASP A 145 -9.71 -2.40 -21.17
N THR A 146 -9.31 -3.58 -20.65
CA THR A 146 -9.30 -4.84 -21.42
C THR A 146 -10.72 -5.17 -21.87
N GLY A 147 -10.91 -5.34 -23.18
CA GLY A 147 -12.17 -5.77 -23.78
C GLY A 147 -12.43 -7.22 -23.42
N VAL A 148 -13.56 -7.50 -22.79
CA VAL A 148 -13.99 -8.84 -22.35
C VAL A 148 -15.45 -9.09 -22.71
N TYR A 149 -15.83 -10.35 -22.81
CA TYR A 149 -17.21 -10.78 -22.87
C TYR A 149 -17.72 -11.01 -21.45
N ILE A 150 -18.84 -10.35 -21.10
CA ILE A 150 -19.47 -10.46 -19.78
C ILE A 150 -20.78 -11.25 -19.96
N GLU A 151 -20.96 -12.29 -19.16
CA GLU A 151 -22.16 -13.14 -19.20
C GLU A 151 -23.43 -12.31 -18.99
N GLY A 152 -24.42 -12.51 -19.87
CA GLY A 152 -25.68 -11.76 -19.85
C GLY A 152 -25.65 -10.41 -20.58
N TYR A 153 -24.50 -10.01 -21.15
CA TYR A 153 -24.36 -8.74 -21.87
C TYR A 153 -23.85 -8.96 -23.29
N SER A 154 -24.41 -8.24 -24.25
CA SER A 154 -24.01 -8.32 -25.65
C SER A 154 -22.75 -7.50 -25.93
N GLY A 155 -21.86 -8.03 -26.77
CA GLY A 155 -20.66 -7.38 -27.27
C GLY A 155 -19.54 -7.24 -26.23
N LEU A 156 -18.40 -6.69 -26.67
CA LEU A 156 -17.25 -6.43 -25.82
C LEU A 156 -17.54 -5.28 -24.86
N ARG A 157 -17.09 -5.46 -23.62
CA ARG A 157 -17.15 -4.46 -22.55
C ARG A 157 -15.78 -4.33 -21.90
N ARG A 158 -15.52 -3.21 -21.23
CA ARG A 158 -14.31 -3.07 -20.42
C ARG A 158 -14.37 -4.00 -19.21
N LEU A 159 -13.24 -4.59 -18.83
CA LEU A 159 -13.14 -5.52 -17.71
C LEU A 159 -13.67 -4.92 -16.39
N ASN A 160 -13.39 -3.64 -16.13
CA ASN A 160 -13.85 -2.99 -14.91
C ASN A 160 -15.38 -2.86 -14.80
N ALA A 161 -16.10 -2.94 -15.91
CA ALA A 161 -17.56 -2.94 -15.91
C ALA A 161 -18.14 -4.24 -15.33
N ALA A 162 -17.41 -5.35 -15.37
CA ALA A 162 -17.86 -6.63 -14.84
C ALA A 162 -18.15 -6.56 -13.33
N TYR A 163 -17.38 -5.73 -12.59
CA TYR A 163 -17.67 -5.50 -11.17
C TYR A 163 -19.01 -4.78 -10.96
N ALA A 164 -19.26 -3.75 -11.75
CA ALA A 164 -20.54 -3.00 -11.64
C ALA A 164 -21.77 -3.86 -11.94
N TYR A 165 -21.60 -4.90 -12.76
CA TYR A 165 -22.69 -5.81 -13.13
C TYR A 165 -22.91 -6.98 -12.18
N GLY A 166 -21.88 -7.48 -11.52
CA GLY A 166 -21.99 -8.70 -10.73
C GLY A 166 -21.09 -8.76 -9.49
N GLY A 167 -20.56 -7.61 -9.04
CA GLY A 167 -19.68 -7.55 -7.88
C GLY A 167 -18.41 -8.38 -8.07
N GLU A 168 -17.87 -8.85 -6.96
CA GLU A 168 -16.64 -9.67 -6.93
C GLU A 168 -16.80 -10.96 -7.73
N GLU A 169 -17.94 -11.64 -7.60
CA GLU A 169 -18.20 -12.91 -8.27
C GLU A 169 -18.36 -12.75 -9.78
N GLY A 170 -19.09 -11.71 -10.21
CA GLY A 170 -19.23 -11.38 -11.64
C GLY A 170 -17.89 -11.03 -12.28
N LEU A 171 -17.03 -10.28 -11.57
CA LEU A 171 -15.69 -9.95 -12.03
C LEU A 171 -14.82 -11.20 -12.15
N ILE A 172 -14.78 -12.08 -11.13
CA ILE A 172 -14.03 -13.34 -11.17
C ILE A 172 -14.51 -14.23 -12.30
N ARG A 173 -15.82 -14.39 -12.45
CA ARG A 173 -16.43 -15.18 -13.53
C ARG A 173 -15.98 -14.66 -14.89
N THR A 174 -16.04 -13.36 -15.09
CA THR A 174 -15.60 -12.72 -16.34
C THR A 174 -14.11 -12.98 -16.61
N ILE A 175 -13.26 -12.84 -15.60
CA ILE A 175 -11.81 -13.12 -15.74
C ILE A 175 -11.59 -14.61 -16.09
N ASN A 176 -12.22 -15.53 -15.35
CA ASN A 176 -12.06 -16.96 -15.56
C ASN A 176 -12.50 -17.38 -16.97
N GLN A 177 -13.67 -16.91 -17.42
CA GLN A 177 -14.22 -17.27 -18.73
C GLN A 177 -13.36 -16.74 -19.89
N ASN A 178 -12.88 -15.48 -19.80
CA ASN A 178 -12.11 -14.89 -20.89
C ASN A 178 -10.65 -15.37 -20.89
N PHE A 179 -9.96 -15.36 -19.73
CA PHE A 179 -8.55 -15.72 -19.67
C PHE A 179 -8.30 -17.23 -19.44
N GLY A 180 -9.34 -18.02 -19.21
CA GLY A 180 -9.21 -19.46 -18.92
C GLY A 180 -8.55 -19.72 -17.56
N PHE A 181 -8.85 -18.91 -16.55
CA PHE A 181 -8.36 -19.10 -15.18
C PHE A 181 -9.38 -19.85 -14.31
N ASP A 182 -8.98 -20.22 -13.09
CA ASP A 182 -9.82 -20.84 -12.05
C ASP A 182 -9.75 -20.08 -10.72
N LEU A 183 -9.71 -18.75 -10.81
CA LEU A 183 -9.71 -17.90 -9.63
C LEU A 183 -10.99 -18.15 -8.83
N SER A 184 -10.83 -18.23 -7.51
CA SER A 184 -11.94 -18.46 -6.58
C SER A 184 -11.87 -17.60 -5.33
N ARG A 185 -10.73 -16.94 -5.09
CA ARG A 185 -10.47 -16.10 -3.91
C ARG A 185 -10.32 -14.66 -4.31
N TRP A 186 -10.85 -13.78 -3.45
CA TRP A 186 -10.79 -12.36 -3.68
C TRP A 186 -10.66 -11.58 -2.37
N ALA A 187 -10.14 -10.37 -2.49
CA ALA A 187 -10.08 -9.38 -1.43
C ALA A 187 -10.32 -7.99 -2.03
N THR A 188 -11.29 -7.29 -1.50
CA THR A 188 -11.71 -5.96 -1.97
C THR A 188 -11.40 -4.93 -0.90
N VAL A 189 -10.75 -3.84 -1.29
CA VAL A 189 -10.47 -2.67 -0.46
C VAL A 189 -11.01 -1.42 -1.13
N ASP A 190 -11.64 -0.57 -0.35
CA ASP A 190 -12.12 0.74 -0.79
C ASP A 190 -11.14 1.87 -0.41
N TYR A 191 -11.40 3.06 -0.89
CA TYR A 191 -10.56 4.23 -0.66
C TYR A 191 -10.59 4.73 0.80
N ASP A 192 -11.65 4.44 1.55
CA ASP A 192 -11.76 4.89 2.94
C ASP A 192 -11.00 3.97 3.88
N SER A 193 -10.97 2.69 3.61
CA SER A 193 -10.25 1.68 4.40
C SER A 193 -8.75 1.61 4.08
N PHE A 194 -8.36 1.87 2.83
CA PHE A 194 -6.97 1.74 2.37
C PHE A 194 -5.97 2.56 3.19
N PRO A 195 -6.22 3.87 3.50
CA PRO A 195 -5.30 4.65 4.32
C PRO A 195 -5.02 4.01 5.68
N GLY A 196 -6.05 3.54 6.37
CA GLY A 196 -5.91 2.90 7.68
C GLY A 196 -5.05 1.62 7.66
N ILE A 197 -5.10 0.86 6.56
CA ILE A 197 -4.26 -0.34 6.37
C ILE A 197 -2.79 0.06 6.22
N ILE A 198 -2.48 1.10 5.45
CA ILE A 198 -1.12 1.63 5.28
C ILE A 198 -0.58 2.22 6.59
N ASP A 199 -1.40 2.99 7.30
CA ASP A 199 -1.00 3.60 8.59
C ASP A 199 -0.76 2.53 9.66
N ALA A 200 -1.50 1.42 9.63
CA ALA A 200 -1.26 0.27 10.51
C ALA A 200 0.10 -0.39 10.27
N LEU A 201 0.67 -0.30 9.06
CA LEU A 201 2.04 -0.69 8.74
C LEU A 201 3.09 0.34 9.19
N GLY A 202 2.67 1.52 9.63
CA GLY A 202 3.55 2.66 9.92
C GLY A 202 4.04 3.34 8.64
N GLY A 203 3.24 3.33 7.59
CA GLY A 203 3.56 3.87 6.27
C GLY A 203 4.34 2.91 5.38
N VAL A 204 4.48 3.27 4.10
CA VAL A 204 5.22 2.49 3.09
C VAL A 204 6.29 3.34 2.41
N TYR A 205 7.50 2.79 2.27
CA TYR A 205 8.61 3.48 1.64
C TYR A 205 8.52 3.40 0.11
N ILE A 206 8.54 4.57 -0.53
CA ILE A 206 8.58 4.71 -2.00
C ILE A 206 9.76 5.59 -2.36
N SER A 207 10.66 5.06 -3.17
CA SER A 207 11.81 5.80 -3.68
C SER A 207 11.54 6.44 -5.04
N GLY A 208 12.21 7.56 -5.30
CA GLY A 208 12.24 8.20 -6.60
C GLY A 208 10.91 8.83 -7.03
N ILE A 209 10.13 9.37 -6.10
CA ILE A 209 8.94 10.17 -6.44
C ILE A 209 9.44 11.44 -7.14
N SER A 210 8.97 11.71 -8.36
CA SER A 210 9.34 12.93 -9.10
C SER A 210 8.68 14.17 -8.49
N GLY A 211 9.17 15.37 -8.87
CA GLY A 211 8.54 16.64 -8.44
C GLY A 211 7.09 16.75 -8.91
N ASP A 212 6.81 16.31 -10.14
CA ASP A 212 5.46 16.30 -10.71
C ASP A 212 4.55 15.29 -10.00
N GLU A 213 5.07 14.10 -9.68
CA GLU A 213 4.33 13.11 -8.88
C GLU A 213 4.03 13.64 -7.47
N ALA A 214 4.98 14.32 -6.81
CA ALA A 214 4.76 14.93 -5.51
C ALA A 214 3.66 16.02 -5.56
N ALA A 215 3.65 16.85 -6.60
CA ALA A 215 2.59 17.82 -6.83
C ALA A 215 1.22 17.17 -7.04
N GLU A 216 1.16 16.06 -7.80
CA GLU A 216 -0.08 15.32 -7.99
C GLU A 216 -0.54 14.59 -6.72
N VAL A 217 0.36 14.03 -5.91
CA VAL A 217 0.02 13.50 -4.58
C VAL A 217 -0.67 14.58 -3.75
N ASN A 218 -0.09 15.78 -3.69
CA ASN A 218 -0.68 16.89 -2.95
C ASN A 218 -2.05 17.31 -3.51
N SER A 219 -2.22 17.32 -4.83
CA SER A 219 -3.49 17.63 -5.50
C SER A 219 -4.57 16.58 -5.17
N ASN A 220 -4.24 15.28 -5.31
CA ASN A 220 -5.14 14.17 -5.04
C ASN A 220 -5.51 14.09 -3.55
N MET A 221 -4.55 14.36 -2.66
CA MET A 221 -4.78 14.42 -1.21
C MET A 221 -5.74 15.55 -0.85
N ARG A 222 -5.54 16.74 -1.44
CA ARG A 222 -6.45 17.88 -1.29
C ARG A 222 -7.88 17.54 -1.69
N GLU A 223 -8.04 16.86 -2.85
CA GLU A 223 -9.36 16.45 -3.34
C GLU A 223 -10.05 15.49 -2.36
N GLN A 224 -9.32 14.51 -1.81
CA GLN A 224 -9.83 13.57 -0.81
C GLN A 224 -10.29 14.29 0.45
N LEU A 225 -9.48 15.22 0.97
CA LEU A 225 -9.81 15.97 2.18
C LEU A 225 -11.02 16.90 1.96
N LEU A 226 -11.11 17.53 0.79
CA LEU A 226 -12.28 18.36 0.45
C LEU A 226 -13.56 17.53 0.31
N ARG A 227 -13.48 16.29 -0.18
CA ARG A 227 -14.62 15.38 -0.23
C ARG A 227 -15.12 15.08 1.19
N LYS A 228 -14.22 14.73 2.12
CA LYS A 228 -14.56 14.48 3.53
C LYS A 228 -15.14 15.72 4.22
N TYR A 229 -14.61 16.91 3.93
CA TYR A 229 -15.15 18.16 4.42
C TYR A 229 -16.59 18.41 3.92
N ARG A 230 -16.86 18.18 2.62
CA ARG A 230 -18.20 18.35 2.04
C ARG A 230 -19.20 17.30 2.57
N ALA A 231 -18.72 16.12 2.93
CA ALA A 231 -19.52 15.08 3.59
C ALA A 231 -19.79 15.39 5.08
N GLY A 232 -19.16 16.44 5.65
CA GLY A 232 -19.28 16.76 7.07
C GLY A 232 -18.47 15.83 7.99
N GLU A 233 -17.54 15.03 7.44
CA GLU A 233 -16.70 14.11 8.20
C GLU A 233 -15.52 14.82 8.87
N LEU A 234 -15.05 15.94 8.31
CA LEU A 234 -13.94 16.74 8.81
C LEU A 234 -14.32 18.23 8.88
N GLY A 235 -13.80 18.91 9.89
CA GLY A 235 -13.86 20.37 9.98
C GLY A 235 -12.82 21.04 9.06
N GLN A 236 -12.99 22.34 8.84
CA GLN A 236 -12.07 23.12 7.99
C GLN A 236 -10.63 23.12 8.54
N ASP A 237 -10.47 23.31 9.84
CA ASP A 237 -9.15 23.36 10.49
C ASP A 237 -8.46 22.01 10.44
N GLU A 238 -9.21 20.91 10.63
CA GLU A 238 -8.70 19.53 10.52
C GLU A 238 -8.20 19.25 9.10
N VAL A 239 -8.92 19.68 8.07
CA VAL A 239 -8.49 19.53 6.66
C VAL A 239 -7.16 20.21 6.43
N LEU A 240 -6.98 21.45 6.92
CA LEU A 240 -5.73 22.19 6.77
C LEU A 240 -4.59 21.55 7.56
N GLU A 241 -4.85 21.12 8.79
CA GLU A 241 -3.86 20.43 9.63
C GLU A 241 -3.37 19.14 8.95
N ILE A 242 -4.31 18.26 8.53
CA ILE A 242 -3.96 16.99 7.86
C ILE A 242 -3.20 17.28 6.56
N TYR A 243 -3.63 18.26 5.77
CA TYR A 243 -2.97 18.58 4.50
C TYR A 243 -1.53 19.03 4.72
N TYR A 244 -1.29 20.03 5.58
CA TYR A 244 0.06 20.55 5.79
C TYR A 244 1.00 19.57 6.51
N ALA A 245 0.45 18.70 7.37
CA ALA A 245 1.24 17.63 8.00
C ALA A 245 1.72 16.58 7.00
N ASN A 246 0.99 16.40 5.88
CA ASN A 246 1.27 15.36 4.89
C ASN A 246 1.75 15.91 3.54
N GLU A 247 1.91 17.22 3.36
CA GLU A 247 2.34 17.82 2.09
C GLU A 247 3.75 17.38 1.70
N LEU A 248 3.92 16.83 0.49
CA LEU A 248 5.22 16.54 -0.09
C LEU A 248 5.83 17.83 -0.66
N LYS A 249 6.99 18.24 -0.16
CA LYS A 249 7.59 19.55 -0.54
C LYS A 249 8.32 19.51 -1.88
N SER A 250 8.80 18.35 -2.30
CA SER A 250 9.58 18.17 -3.53
C SER A 250 9.52 16.70 -3.98
N GLY A 251 10.14 16.37 -5.09
CA GLY A 251 10.49 14.99 -5.41
C GLY A 251 11.51 14.41 -4.43
N GLY A 252 11.58 13.09 -4.32
CA GLY A 252 12.51 12.39 -3.43
C GLY A 252 12.01 11.04 -2.98
N ASP A 253 12.60 10.56 -1.89
CA ASP A 253 12.27 9.29 -1.24
C ASP A 253 11.40 9.58 -0.02
N TYR A 254 10.29 8.86 0.12
CA TYR A 254 9.31 9.11 1.18
C TYR A 254 8.81 7.82 1.81
N THR A 255 8.57 7.85 3.12
CA THR A 255 7.65 6.90 3.76
C THR A 255 6.26 7.52 3.74
N LEU A 256 5.45 7.07 2.80
CA LEU A 256 4.11 7.61 2.59
C LEU A 256 3.17 7.15 3.71
N SER A 257 2.43 8.09 4.30
CA SER A 257 1.27 7.81 5.15
C SER A 257 0.10 7.23 4.32
N GLY A 258 -0.94 6.76 4.98
CA GLY A 258 -2.10 6.18 4.30
C GLY A 258 -2.75 7.13 3.30
N ILE A 259 -2.97 8.39 3.68
CA ILE A 259 -3.57 9.39 2.80
C ILE A 259 -2.65 9.75 1.61
N GLN A 260 -1.33 9.82 1.83
CA GLN A 260 -0.35 10.03 0.77
C GLN A 260 -0.27 8.84 -0.18
N ALA A 261 -0.29 7.60 0.36
CA ALA A 261 -0.25 6.38 -0.44
C ALA A 261 -1.50 6.24 -1.32
N LEU A 262 -2.68 6.56 -0.78
CA LEU A 262 -3.92 6.60 -1.56
C LEU A 262 -3.81 7.66 -2.66
N ALA A 263 -3.35 8.86 -2.35
CA ALA A 263 -3.16 9.94 -3.32
C ALA A 263 -2.15 9.55 -4.41
N TYR A 264 -1.03 8.90 -4.06
CA TYR A 264 -0.03 8.38 -4.99
C TYR A 264 -0.60 7.31 -5.93
N SER A 265 -1.45 6.41 -5.42
CA SER A 265 -2.11 5.37 -6.23
C SER A 265 -3.07 5.93 -7.28
N ARG A 266 -3.52 7.17 -7.11
CA ARG A 266 -4.51 7.85 -7.96
C ARG A 266 -3.89 8.81 -8.99
N ILE A 267 -2.57 8.98 -9.03
CA ILE A 267 -1.89 9.82 -10.02
C ILE A 267 -2.26 9.36 -11.44
N ARG A 268 -2.72 10.30 -12.28
CA ARG A 268 -3.13 10.05 -13.67
C ARG A 268 -2.58 11.07 -14.67
N LYS A 269 -2.24 12.29 -14.23
CA LYS A 269 -1.93 13.41 -15.13
C LYS A 269 -0.50 13.40 -15.64
N THR A 270 0.43 12.80 -14.91
CA THR A 270 1.85 12.76 -15.28
C THR A 270 2.16 11.70 -16.33
N ASP A 271 1.29 10.66 -16.47
CA ASP A 271 1.51 9.58 -17.43
C ASP A 271 0.21 8.78 -17.72
N SER A 272 0.35 7.73 -18.55
CA SER A 272 -0.75 6.85 -18.97
C SER A 272 -1.29 5.99 -17.82
N ASP A 273 -2.39 5.26 -18.07
CA ASP A 273 -2.94 4.25 -17.16
C ASP A 273 -1.91 3.18 -16.74
N TYR A 274 -0.88 2.97 -17.55
CA TYR A 274 0.26 2.11 -17.22
C TYR A 274 1.08 2.64 -16.03
N GLY A 275 1.32 3.93 -15.98
CA GLY A 275 2.02 4.56 -14.85
C GLY A 275 1.24 4.41 -13.56
N ARG A 276 -0.08 4.64 -13.59
CA ARG A 276 -0.96 4.41 -12.44
C ARG A 276 -0.87 2.96 -11.95
N THR A 277 -1.03 1.99 -12.83
CA THR A 277 -0.96 0.57 -12.48
C THR A 277 0.41 0.19 -11.93
N ASN A 278 1.49 0.79 -12.44
CA ASN A 278 2.84 0.57 -11.93
C ASN A 278 2.99 1.13 -10.49
N ARG A 279 2.46 2.33 -10.20
CA ARG A 279 2.47 2.91 -8.84
C ARG A 279 1.71 2.05 -7.86
N GLN A 280 0.55 1.53 -8.25
CA GLN A 280 -0.23 0.61 -7.43
C GLN A 280 0.54 -0.67 -7.11
N ARG A 281 1.26 -1.25 -8.09
CA ARG A 281 2.14 -2.40 -7.84
C ARG A 281 3.31 -2.06 -6.93
N LYS A 282 3.93 -0.88 -7.09
CA LYS A 282 4.99 -0.40 -6.19
C LYS A 282 4.50 -0.33 -4.76
N LEU A 283 3.29 0.20 -4.53
CA LEU A 283 2.68 0.28 -3.20
C LEU A 283 2.48 -1.10 -2.58
N ILE A 284 1.90 -2.06 -3.32
CA ILE A 284 1.71 -3.43 -2.80
C ILE A 284 3.06 -4.08 -2.49
N SER A 285 4.06 -3.91 -3.36
CA SER A 285 5.41 -4.41 -3.08
C SER A 285 6.01 -3.79 -1.81
N ALA A 286 5.86 -2.48 -1.64
CA ALA A 286 6.32 -1.77 -0.45
C ALA A 286 5.60 -2.25 0.83
N CYS A 287 4.31 -2.59 0.74
CA CYS A 287 3.58 -3.21 1.85
C CYS A 287 4.18 -4.58 2.22
N VAL A 288 4.45 -5.44 1.23
CA VAL A 288 5.10 -6.75 1.47
C VAL A 288 6.48 -6.57 2.08
N ASP A 289 7.29 -5.64 1.57
CA ASP A 289 8.62 -5.39 2.11
C ASP A 289 8.57 -4.81 3.53
N ARG A 290 7.59 -3.96 3.81
CA ARG A 290 7.36 -3.44 5.15
C ARG A 290 6.98 -4.53 6.15
N LEU A 291 6.15 -5.49 5.74
CA LEU A 291 5.80 -6.66 6.57
C LEU A 291 7.02 -7.52 6.91
N LYS A 292 8.01 -7.63 6.00
CA LYS A 292 9.26 -8.39 6.25
C LYS A 292 10.14 -7.78 7.34
N THR A 293 10.02 -6.50 7.65
CA THR A 293 10.79 -5.84 8.71
C THR A 293 10.31 -6.21 10.12
N PHE A 294 9.86 -7.39 10.33
CA PHE A 294 9.26 -8.03 11.47
C PHE A 294 9.18 -7.16 12.75
N ASN A 295 8.02 -6.56 12.99
CA ASN A 295 7.62 -6.00 14.28
C ASN A 295 6.28 -6.65 14.66
N PRO A 296 6.22 -7.50 15.70
CA PRO A 296 4.98 -8.19 16.09
C PRO A 296 3.80 -7.23 16.35
N VAL A 297 4.07 -6.04 16.88
CA VAL A 297 3.02 -5.04 17.14
C VAL A 297 2.46 -4.50 15.83
N THR A 298 3.31 -4.18 14.87
CA THR A 298 2.91 -3.74 13.54
C THR A 298 2.11 -4.82 12.82
N LEU A 299 2.54 -6.09 12.93
CA LEU A 299 1.83 -7.21 12.33
C LEU A 299 0.41 -7.37 12.89
N ILE A 300 0.25 -7.28 14.21
CA ILE A 300 -1.07 -7.35 14.85
C ILE A 300 -1.96 -6.17 14.42
N ARG A 301 -1.40 -4.95 14.36
CA ARG A 301 -2.14 -3.76 13.89
C ARG A 301 -2.60 -3.93 12.45
N PHE A 302 -1.70 -4.37 11.58
CA PHE A 302 -1.98 -4.63 10.18
C PHE A 302 -3.09 -5.66 10.00
N PHE A 303 -3.01 -6.83 10.68
CA PHE A 303 -4.08 -7.83 10.60
C PHE A 303 -5.43 -7.33 11.10
N ARG A 304 -5.45 -6.49 12.14
CA ARG A 304 -6.69 -5.85 12.60
C ARG A 304 -7.25 -4.88 11.56
N ALA A 305 -6.39 -4.06 10.94
CA ALA A 305 -6.78 -3.11 9.91
C ALA A 305 -7.31 -3.85 8.66
N VAL A 306 -6.64 -4.90 8.22
CA VAL A 306 -7.09 -5.75 7.11
C VAL A 306 -8.43 -6.39 7.42
N LYS A 307 -8.60 -6.97 8.62
CA LYS A 307 -9.86 -7.61 9.03
C LYS A 307 -11.03 -6.61 9.10
N GLY A 308 -10.77 -5.35 9.44
CA GLY A 308 -11.77 -4.29 9.54
C GLY A 308 -12.06 -3.54 8.24
N GLY A 309 -11.08 -3.50 7.31
CA GLY A 309 -11.11 -2.67 6.11
C GLY A 309 -11.06 -3.43 4.79
N VAL A 310 -11.02 -4.77 4.81
CA VAL A 310 -10.98 -5.60 3.59
C VAL A 310 -12.16 -6.55 3.58
N LYS A 311 -12.99 -6.45 2.55
CA LYS A 311 -14.01 -7.45 2.26
C LYS A 311 -13.36 -8.62 1.52
N THR A 312 -13.56 -9.85 1.97
CA THR A 312 -12.92 -11.02 1.35
C THR A 312 -13.70 -12.30 1.62
N ASN A 313 -13.56 -13.28 0.74
CA ASN A 313 -14.03 -14.64 0.96
C ASN A 313 -12.94 -15.54 1.56
N LEU A 314 -11.74 -15.01 1.84
CA LEU A 314 -10.67 -15.75 2.52
C LEU A 314 -11.00 -15.96 3.99
N THR A 315 -10.78 -17.17 4.45
CA THR A 315 -10.84 -17.48 5.89
C THR A 315 -9.62 -16.94 6.64
N THR A 316 -9.72 -16.77 7.95
CA THR A 316 -8.60 -16.31 8.79
C THR A 316 -7.34 -17.21 8.64
N PRO A 317 -7.44 -18.54 8.65
CA PRO A 317 -6.28 -19.42 8.39
C PRO A 317 -5.63 -19.20 7.02
N GLU A 318 -6.43 -18.99 5.96
CA GLU A 318 -5.92 -18.70 4.62
C GLU A 318 -5.16 -17.36 4.59
N LEU A 319 -5.71 -16.32 5.20
CA LEU A 319 -5.05 -15.01 5.32
C LEU A 319 -3.70 -15.13 6.04
N LEU A 320 -3.66 -15.86 7.15
CA LEU A 320 -2.43 -16.09 7.91
C LEU A 320 -1.40 -16.86 7.09
N SER A 321 -1.80 -17.95 6.42
CA SER A 321 -0.91 -18.75 5.58
C SER A 321 -0.37 -17.97 4.37
N LEU A 322 -1.21 -17.17 3.72
CA LEU A 322 -0.76 -16.27 2.65
C LEU A 322 0.23 -15.24 3.15
N GLY A 323 -0.05 -14.64 4.33
CA GLY A 323 0.85 -13.68 4.98
C GLY A 323 2.21 -14.29 5.30
N GLU A 324 2.25 -15.48 5.91
CA GLU A 324 3.48 -16.21 6.20
C GLU A 324 4.31 -16.46 4.93
N LYS A 325 3.69 -17.02 3.90
CA LYS A 325 4.38 -17.28 2.64
C LYS A 325 4.89 -16.03 1.96
N ALA A 326 4.14 -14.93 2.04
CA ALA A 326 4.58 -13.64 1.54
C ALA A 326 5.78 -13.09 2.31
N LEU A 327 5.82 -13.29 3.64
CA LEU A 327 6.96 -12.90 4.49
C LEU A 327 8.22 -13.71 4.18
N LEU A 328 8.08 -15.00 3.90
CA LEU A 328 9.19 -15.89 3.56
C LEU A 328 9.67 -15.74 2.11
N ALA A 329 8.91 -15.05 1.27
CA ALA A 329 9.27 -14.84 -0.12
C ALA A 329 10.46 -13.87 -0.27
N GLY A 330 11.38 -14.18 -1.18
CA GLY A 330 12.58 -13.37 -1.45
C GLY A 330 12.31 -12.01 -2.09
N GLY A 331 11.10 -11.77 -2.59
CA GLY A 331 10.70 -10.51 -3.24
C GLY A 331 9.35 -10.62 -3.93
N VAL A 332 8.90 -9.51 -4.53
CA VAL A 332 7.68 -9.44 -5.35
C VAL A 332 8.07 -9.25 -6.81
N SER A 333 7.77 -10.23 -7.65
CA SER A 333 7.87 -10.09 -9.11
C SER A 333 6.54 -9.57 -9.67
N GLN A 334 6.60 -8.80 -10.75
CA GLN A 334 5.43 -8.08 -11.26
C GLN A 334 5.30 -8.23 -12.77
N THR A 335 4.06 -8.34 -13.24
CA THR A 335 3.69 -8.32 -14.65
C THR A 335 2.31 -7.69 -14.84
N ARG A 336 1.85 -7.62 -16.08
CA ARG A 336 0.50 -7.14 -16.43
C ARG A 336 -0.11 -7.96 -17.55
N LEU A 337 -1.42 -7.98 -17.61
CA LEU A 337 -2.21 -8.49 -18.72
C LEU A 337 -3.21 -7.42 -19.19
N PRO A 338 -3.46 -7.32 -20.49
CA PRO A 338 -2.84 -8.12 -21.54
C PRO A 338 -1.37 -7.72 -21.76
N VAL A 339 -0.56 -8.69 -22.23
CA VAL A 339 0.84 -8.43 -22.59
C VAL A 339 0.95 -7.67 -23.90
N ASN A 340 2.04 -6.93 -24.09
CA ASN A 340 2.25 -6.19 -25.35
C ASN A 340 2.20 -7.12 -26.56
N GLY A 341 1.55 -6.65 -27.63
CA GLY A 341 1.41 -7.41 -28.87
C GLY A 341 0.29 -8.46 -28.85
N SER A 342 -0.47 -8.56 -27.75
CA SER A 342 -1.62 -9.48 -27.64
C SER A 342 -2.98 -8.78 -27.73
N TYR A 343 -3.01 -7.52 -28.13
CA TYR A 343 -4.24 -6.71 -28.23
C TYR A 343 -4.03 -5.52 -29.18
N THR A 344 -5.13 -4.94 -29.64
CA THR A 344 -5.19 -3.67 -30.35
C THR A 344 -5.65 -2.58 -29.39
N ASP A 345 -4.98 -1.42 -29.38
CA ASP A 345 -5.31 -0.27 -28.53
C ASP A 345 -5.74 0.91 -29.41
N ASP A 346 -6.97 1.40 -29.19
CA ASP A 346 -7.51 2.58 -29.88
C ASP A 346 -7.53 3.84 -29.00
N GLY A 347 -6.88 3.77 -27.82
CA GLY A 347 -6.87 4.82 -26.82
C GLY A 347 -8.08 4.80 -25.86
N GLY A 348 -8.98 3.83 -26.00
CA GLY A 348 -10.17 3.71 -25.18
C GLY A 348 -10.35 2.34 -24.53
N MET A 349 -10.37 1.29 -25.33
CA MET A 349 -10.49 -0.09 -24.88
C MET A 349 -9.50 -0.96 -25.65
N PHE A 350 -9.01 -2.02 -25.03
CA PHE A 350 -8.15 -3.00 -25.69
C PHE A 350 -9.02 -4.05 -26.41
N TYR A 351 -8.93 -4.08 -27.73
CA TYR A 351 -9.66 -5.01 -28.61
C TYR A 351 -8.78 -6.20 -29.02
N ASP A 352 -9.39 -7.20 -29.63
CA ASP A 352 -8.72 -8.36 -30.23
C ASP A 352 -7.71 -9.01 -29.29
N VAL A 353 -8.10 -9.11 -28.01
CA VAL A 353 -7.22 -9.65 -26.97
C VAL A 353 -7.01 -11.14 -27.21
N ASP A 354 -5.74 -11.55 -27.45
CA ASP A 354 -5.37 -12.96 -27.50
C ASP A 354 -5.32 -13.54 -26.07
N TYR A 355 -6.44 -14.05 -25.61
CA TYR A 355 -6.55 -14.63 -24.26
C TYR A 355 -5.70 -15.87 -24.07
N LYS A 356 -5.43 -16.67 -25.14
CA LYS A 356 -4.57 -17.87 -25.07
C LYS A 356 -3.13 -17.47 -24.80
N LEU A 357 -2.63 -16.47 -25.53
CA LEU A 357 -1.29 -15.93 -25.33
C LEU A 357 -1.17 -15.32 -23.92
N ASN A 358 -2.17 -14.58 -23.47
CA ASN A 358 -2.19 -13.97 -22.13
C ASN A 358 -2.21 -15.03 -21.02
N ARG A 359 -2.96 -16.13 -21.19
CA ARG A 359 -2.94 -17.27 -20.26
C ARG A 359 -1.57 -17.93 -20.22
N ALA A 360 -0.95 -18.18 -21.35
CA ALA A 360 0.39 -18.76 -21.42
C ALA A 360 1.43 -17.84 -20.75
N ALA A 361 1.35 -16.53 -20.99
CA ALA A 361 2.22 -15.55 -20.34
C ALA A 361 2.05 -15.54 -18.82
N PHE A 362 0.81 -15.62 -18.32
CA PHE A 362 0.52 -15.73 -16.88
C PHE A 362 1.13 -16.99 -16.28
N ILE A 363 0.90 -18.16 -16.90
CA ILE A 363 1.45 -19.44 -16.43
C ILE A 363 2.98 -19.40 -16.41
N SER A 364 3.60 -18.95 -17.49
CA SER A 364 5.07 -18.81 -17.56
C SER A 364 5.63 -17.89 -16.49
N PHE A 365 4.94 -16.76 -16.22
CA PHE A 365 5.35 -15.80 -15.19
C PHE A 365 5.21 -16.37 -13.77
N VAL A 366 4.09 -17.01 -13.46
CA VAL A 366 3.78 -17.48 -12.11
C VAL A 366 4.55 -18.75 -11.78
N TYR A 367 4.60 -19.72 -12.69
CA TYR A 367 5.12 -21.06 -12.41
C TYR A 367 6.53 -21.29 -12.99
N GLY A 368 7.04 -20.35 -13.78
CA GLY A 368 8.28 -20.53 -14.52
C GLY A 368 8.05 -21.16 -15.90
N LYS A 369 9.07 -21.18 -16.74
CA LYS A 369 9.01 -21.93 -18.01
C LYS A 369 8.88 -23.41 -17.68
N GLN A 370 7.77 -24.02 -18.04
CA GLN A 370 7.66 -25.48 -18.15
C GLN A 370 8.39 -25.96 -19.40
#